data_3aa48fda70b6ab2c490a729d2b29e768
#
_entry.id   3aa48fda70b6ab2c490a729d2b29e768
#
_cell.length_a   1.000
_cell.length_b   1.000
_cell.length_c   1.000
_cell.angle_alpha   90.00
_cell.angle_beta   90.00
_cell.angle_gamma   90.00
#
_symmetry.space_group_name_H-M   'P 1'
#
loop_
_entity.id
_entity.type
_entity.pdbx_description
1 polymer ?
#
loop_
_entity_poly.entity_id
_entity_poly.type
_entity_poly.pdbx_seq_one_letter_code
_entity_poly.pdbx_strand_id
1 'polypeptide(L)'
;QRQMCIRDRNLPPTINPLYGVIGSFVAIGIAKQLFGGIGQNFANPAIVGRIVLMLSFTASMSTWCKPFYYLNGADVVTGATPLVSKDADYLSLLLGTTGGCIGETCAIALIAGGIYLIAARIITPHAPVAFIGTVFLLTLIAGDDPIYAVLSGGLIIGAFFMATDYATTPLTGKGKIIFGIGCGLITFAIRKFGNYPEGVSFSILLMNLLVPYIDRLCETKPVGAKAPEKEASK
;
A
#
# COMPACT_ATOMS: atom_id res chain seq x y z
N GLN A 1 -8.10 8.27 13.87
CA GLN A 1 -8.16 9.36 12.86
C GLN A 1 -7.16 9.16 11.72
N ARG A 2 -5.85 8.94 12.00
CA ARG A 2 -4.81 8.81 10.97
C ARG A 2 -5.10 7.70 9.96
N GLN A 3 -5.53 6.52 10.41
CA GLN A 3 -5.87 5.39 9.54
C GLN A 3 -7.11 5.68 8.67
N MET A 4 -8.07 6.44 9.19
CA MET A 4 -9.24 6.87 8.43
C MET A 4 -8.85 7.83 7.30
N CYS A 5 -8.00 8.81 7.58
CA CYS A 5 -7.49 9.72 6.55
C CYS A 5 -6.75 8.99 5.42
N ILE A 6 -5.95 7.95 5.74
CA ILE A 6 -5.26 7.14 4.74
C ILE A 6 -6.28 6.39 3.87
N ARG A 7 -7.31 5.80 4.48
CA ARG A 7 -8.39 5.14 3.73
C ARG A 7 -9.11 6.11 2.80
N ASP A 8 -9.52 7.27 3.30
CA ASP A 8 -10.31 8.25 2.54
C ASP A 8 -9.54 8.78 1.32
N ARG A 9 -8.22 8.92 1.44
CA ARG A 9 -7.35 9.30 0.32
C ARG A 9 -7.22 8.22 -0.77
N ASN A 10 -7.56 6.98 -0.46
CA ASN A 10 -7.55 5.86 -1.40
C ASN A 10 -8.92 5.58 -2.03
N LEU A 11 -9.90 6.42 -1.80
CA LEU A 11 -11.21 6.31 -2.43
C LEU A 11 -11.30 7.20 -3.67
N PRO A 12 -12.09 6.80 -4.69
CA PRO A 12 -12.41 7.65 -5.82
C PRO A 12 -13.15 8.92 -5.36
N PRO A 13 -12.93 10.09 -6.00
CA PRO A 13 -13.55 11.35 -5.59
C PRO A 13 -15.08 11.36 -5.77
N THR A 14 -15.61 10.54 -6.66
CA THR A 14 -17.06 10.44 -6.98
C THR A 14 -17.80 9.38 -6.18
N ILE A 15 -17.16 8.75 -5.20
CA ILE A 15 -17.78 7.67 -4.44
C ILE A 15 -18.93 8.19 -3.56
N ASN A 16 -20.03 7.43 -3.48
CA ASN A 16 -21.13 7.75 -2.59
C ASN A 16 -20.65 7.73 -1.13
N PRO A 17 -20.92 8.78 -0.31
CA PRO A 17 -20.54 8.85 1.10
C PRO A 17 -20.95 7.63 1.93
N LEU A 18 -22.08 6.98 1.60
CA LEU A 18 -22.54 5.77 2.28
C LEU A 18 -21.52 4.62 2.21
N TYR A 19 -20.84 4.46 1.08
CA TYR A 19 -19.77 3.45 0.95
C TYR A 19 -18.57 3.77 1.86
N GLY A 20 -18.27 5.06 2.02
CA GLY A 20 -17.28 5.52 2.99
C GLY A 20 -17.65 5.14 4.44
N VAL A 21 -18.92 5.25 4.80
CA VAL A 21 -19.43 4.83 6.12
C VAL A 21 -19.28 3.31 6.30
N ILE A 22 -19.70 2.52 5.31
CA ILE A 22 -19.56 1.04 5.35
C ILE A 22 -18.10 0.64 5.50
N GLY A 23 -17.20 1.21 4.68
CA GLY A 23 -15.77 0.95 4.78
C GLY A 23 -15.17 1.35 6.13
N SER A 24 -15.68 2.44 6.75
CA SER A 24 -15.29 2.86 8.10
C SER A 24 -15.71 1.87 9.16
N PHE A 25 -16.94 1.40 9.06
CA PHE A 25 -17.48 0.41 9.99
C PHE A 25 -16.67 -0.89 9.93
N VAL A 26 -16.35 -1.37 8.74
CA VAL A 26 -15.52 -2.57 8.57
C VAL A 26 -14.09 -2.34 9.11
N ALA A 27 -13.47 -1.21 8.79
CA ALA A 27 -12.12 -0.89 9.22
C ALA A 27 -12.01 -0.77 10.75
N ILE A 28 -12.97 -0.10 11.40
CA ILE A 28 -12.93 0.12 12.84
C ILE A 28 -13.59 -1.04 13.59
N GLY A 29 -14.78 -1.44 13.21
CA GLY A 29 -15.56 -2.48 13.90
C GLY A 29 -14.90 -3.84 13.77
N ILE A 30 -14.65 -4.28 12.53
CA ILE A 30 -14.16 -5.64 12.27
C ILE A 30 -12.63 -5.69 12.43
N ALA A 31 -11.87 -4.90 11.67
CA ALA A 31 -10.42 -5.06 11.63
C ALA A 31 -9.70 -4.55 12.89
N LYS A 32 -10.30 -3.64 13.65
CA LYS A 32 -9.67 -3.05 14.84
C LYS A 32 -10.31 -3.50 16.15
N GLN A 33 -11.62 -3.34 16.32
CA GLN A 33 -12.28 -3.57 17.63
C GLN A 33 -12.43 -5.05 17.98
N LEU A 34 -12.75 -5.92 17.02
CA LEU A 34 -12.90 -7.35 17.29
C LEU A 34 -11.62 -8.04 17.75
N PHE A 35 -10.44 -7.48 17.39
CA PHE A 35 -9.13 -8.06 17.73
C PHE A 35 -8.45 -7.43 18.96
N GLY A 36 -9.15 -6.58 19.71
CA GLY A 36 -8.63 -6.03 20.97
C GLY A 36 -8.25 -4.55 20.94
N GLY A 37 -8.48 -3.83 19.82
CA GLY A 37 -8.34 -2.38 19.75
C GLY A 37 -6.96 -1.89 19.30
N ILE A 38 -6.40 -0.91 19.99
CA ILE A 38 -5.18 -0.23 19.55
C ILE A 38 -3.96 -1.16 19.66
N GLY A 39 -3.27 -1.40 18.54
CA GLY A 39 -2.02 -2.16 18.50
C GLY A 39 -2.17 -3.68 18.35
N GLN A 40 -3.38 -4.23 18.43
CA GLN A 40 -3.66 -5.66 18.26
C GLN A 40 -4.33 -6.01 16.93
N ASN A 41 -4.10 -5.18 15.92
CA ASN A 41 -4.69 -5.39 14.60
C ASN A 41 -3.95 -6.54 13.88
N PHE A 42 -4.70 -7.47 13.30
CA PHE A 42 -4.12 -8.53 12.44
C PHE A 42 -3.63 -7.98 11.09
N ALA A 43 -4.19 -6.88 10.63
CA ALA A 43 -3.82 -6.18 9.40
C ALA A 43 -4.12 -4.67 9.53
N ASN A 44 -3.62 -3.88 8.60
CA ASN A 44 -3.90 -2.45 8.56
C ASN A 44 -5.40 -2.19 8.29
N PRO A 45 -6.14 -1.57 9.24
CA PRO A 45 -7.58 -1.39 9.12
C PRO A 45 -8.02 -0.57 7.90
N ALA A 46 -7.19 0.40 7.48
CA ALA A 46 -7.48 1.20 6.30
C ALA A 46 -7.49 0.35 5.02
N ILE A 47 -6.54 -0.58 4.92
CA ILE A 47 -6.41 -1.50 3.79
C ILE A 47 -7.58 -2.49 3.78
N VAL A 48 -7.92 -3.06 4.95
CA VAL A 48 -9.07 -3.98 5.06
C VAL A 48 -10.35 -3.30 4.60
N GLY A 49 -10.64 -2.08 5.09
CA GLY A 49 -11.81 -1.31 4.67
C GLY A 49 -11.83 -1.03 3.18
N ARG A 50 -10.68 -0.67 2.58
CA ARG A 50 -10.56 -0.46 1.13
C ARG A 50 -10.83 -1.73 0.33
N ILE A 51 -10.24 -2.85 0.72
CA ILE A 51 -10.40 -4.13 0.01
C ILE A 51 -11.86 -4.59 0.07
N VAL A 52 -12.53 -4.49 1.22
CA VAL A 52 -13.95 -4.84 1.33
C VAL A 52 -14.79 -3.97 0.40
N LEU A 53 -14.56 -2.66 0.36
CA LEU A 53 -15.27 -1.77 -0.57
C LEU A 53 -14.97 -2.12 -2.04
N MET A 54 -13.73 -2.45 -2.36
CA MET A 54 -13.31 -2.79 -3.72
C MET A 54 -13.94 -4.10 -4.20
N LEU A 55 -14.10 -5.09 -3.31
CA LEU A 55 -14.75 -6.36 -3.64
C LEU A 55 -16.27 -6.24 -3.67
N SER A 56 -16.88 -5.44 -2.78
CA SER A 56 -18.33 -5.29 -2.68
C SER A 56 -18.90 -4.33 -3.72
N PHE A 57 -18.19 -3.27 -4.06
CA PHE A 57 -18.63 -2.16 -4.92
C PHE A 57 -17.63 -1.88 -6.03
N THR A 58 -17.20 -2.90 -6.75
CA THR A 58 -16.12 -2.82 -7.76
C THR A 58 -16.39 -1.73 -8.81
N ALA A 59 -17.61 -1.62 -9.32
CA ALA A 59 -17.96 -0.62 -10.34
C ALA A 59 -17.74 0.82 -9.84
N SER A 60 -18.15 1.13 -8.60
CA SER A 60 -17.99 2.47 -8.02
C SER A 60 -16.55 2.75 -7.61
N MET A 61 -15.77 1.72 -7.28
CA MET A 61 -14.38 1.84 -6.87
C MET A 61 -13.39 1.90 -8.05
N SER A 62 -13.83 1.51 -9.25
CA SER A 62 -13.01 1.52 -10.48
C SER A 62 -13.30 2.71 -11.42
N THR A 63 -14.20 3.61 -11.04
CA THR A 63 -14.50 4.82 -11.81
C THR A 63 -13.57 5.95 -11.39
N TRP A 64 -12.69 6.36 -12.29
CA TRP A 64 -11.70 7.40 -12.05
C TRP A 64 -12.05 8.67 -12.80
N CYS A 65 -11.92 9.83 -12.14
CA CYS A 65 -12.12 11.12 -12.75
C CYS A 65 -10.79 11.81 -13.00
N LYS A 66 -10.68 12.53 -14.11
CA LYS A 66 -9.52 13.39 -14.33
C LYS A 66 -9.52 14.52 -13.30
N PRO A 67 -8.36 14.86 -12.67
CA PRO A 67 -8.28 16.00 -11.78
C PRO A 67 -8.58 17.30 -12.54
N PHE A 68 -9.05 18.31 -11.80
CA PHE A 68 -9.39 19.64 -12.33
C PHE A 68 -10.50 19.68 -13.41
N TYR A 69 -11.30 18.61 -13.59
CA TYR A 69 -12.42 18.60 -14.54
C TYR A 69 -13.42 19.75 -14.32
N TYR A 70 -13.61 20.15 -13.07
CA TYR A 70 -14.51 21.24 -12.67
C TYR A 70 -14.06 22.62 -13.16
N LEU A 71 -12.77 22.83 -13.47
CA LEU A 71 -12.26 24.10 -14.00
C LEU A 71 -12.64 24.32 -15.45
N ASN A 72 -12.89 23.25 -16.19
CA ASN A 72 -13.19 23.30 -17.63
C ASN A 72 -14.71 23.26 -17.91
N GLY A 73 -15.58 23.30 -16.89
CA GLY A 73 -17.04 23.24 -17.05
C GLY A 73 -17.56 21.97 -17.73
N ALA A 74 -16.73 20.96 -17.86
CA ALA A 74 -17.08 19.70 -18.47
C ALA A 74 -17.72 18.76 -17.43
N ASP A 75 -18.68 17.95 -17.89
CA ASP A 75 -19.20 16.82 -17.13
C ASP A 75 -18.07 15.85 -16.77
N VAL A 76 -18.25 15.11 -15.68
CA VAL A 76 -17.26 14.17 -15.16
C VAL A 76 -16.76 13.21 -16.25
N VAL A 77 -15.53 13.45 -16.74
CA VAL A 77 -14.90 12.55 -17.70
C VAL A 77 -14.27 11.38 -16.94
N THR A 78 -14.91 10.23 -17.01
CA THR A 78 -14.37 8.99 -16.49
C THR A 78 -13.29 8.45 -17.44
N GLY A 79 -12.14 8.09 -16.89
CA GLY A 79 -11.03 7.52 -17.65
C GLY A 79 -10.47 6.28 -16.98
N ALA A 80 -9.75 5.46 -17.73
CA ALA A 80 -8.98 4.36 -17.18
C ALA A 80 -7.78 4.90 -16.36
N THR A 81 -7.35 4.14 -15.35
CA THR A 81 -6.11 4.47 -14.64
C THR A 81 -4.92 4.40 -15.58
N PRO A 82 -3.84 5.17 -15.33
CA PRO A 82 -2.60 5.09 -16.11
C PRO A 82 -2.03 3.67 -16.21
N LEU A 83 -2.25 2.82 -15.18
CA LEU A 83 -1.85 1.41 -15.19
C LEU A 83 -2.52 0.59 -16.30
N VAL A 84 -3.73 0.96 -16.72
CA VAL A 84 -4.50 0.24 -17.75
C VAL A 84 -4.27 0.86 -19.12
N SER A 85 -4.32 2.19 -19.24
CA SER A 85 -4.21 2.89 -20.53
C SER A 85 -2.78 2.96 -21.05
N LYS A 86 -1.77 3.01 -20.17
CA LYS A 86 -0.34 3.20 -20.48
C LYS A 86 -0.02 4.47 -21.33
N ASP A 87 -0.98 5.38 -21.48
CA ASP A 87 -0.86 6.56 -22.36
C ASP A 87 -0.47 7.83 -21.60
N ALA A 88 -0.23 7.74 -20.29
CA ALA A 88 0.11 8.91 -19.50
C ALA A 88 1.59 9.28 -19.64
N ASP A 89 1.84 10.56 -19.89
CA ASP A 89 3.20 11.11 -19.91
C ASP A 89 3.80 11.12 -18.48
N TYR A 90 5.12 10.93 -18.37
CA TYR A 90 5.83 10.94 -17.08
C TYR A 90 5.62 12.23 -16.28
N LEU A 91 5.55 13.38 -16.98
CA LEU A 91 5.29 14.66 -16.33
C LEU A 91 3.90 14.71 -15.72
N SER A 92 2.90 14.15 -16.41
CA SER A 92 1.53 14.07 -15.89
C SER A 92 1.40 13.16 -14.69
N LEU A 93 2.16 12.06 -14.62
CA LEU A 93 2.22 11.18 -13.44
C LEU A 93 2.92 11.86 -12.26
N LEU A 94 3.98 12.61 -12.50
CA LEU A 94 4.69 13.35 -11.47
C LEU A 94 3.85 14.50 -10.89
N LEU A 95 3.22 15.30 -11.75
CA LEU A 95 2.44 16.48 -11.36
C LEU A 95 1.03 16.14 -10.87
N GLY A 96 0.51 14.95 -11.22
CA GLY A 96 -0.80 14.50 -10.76
C GLY A 96 -1.97 14.97 -11.61
N THR A 97 -1.79 15.13 -12.93
CA THR A 97 -2.86 15.46 -13.88
C THR A 97 -3.57 14.24 -14.42
N THR A 98 -3.22 13.05 -13.92
CA THR A 98 -3.80 11.75 -14.30
C THR A 98 -4.95 11.36 -13.38
N GLY A 99 -5.90 10.58 -13.89
CA GLY A 99 -7.00 10.02 -13.10
C GLY A 99 -6.50 8.98 -12.08
N GLY A 100 -6.96 9.09 -10.84
CA GLY A 100 -6.57 8.18 -9.76
C GLY A 100 -7.32 8.48 -8.46
N CYS A 101 -6.95 7.79 -7.37
CA CYS A 101 -7.44 8.11 -6.04
C CYS A 101 -6.96 9.50 -5.60
N ILE A 102 -7.70 10.14 -4.70
CA ILE A 102 -7.39 11.50 -4.18
C ILE A 102 -5.94 11.60 -3.66
N GLY A 103 -5.40 10.53 -3.08
CA GLY A 103 -4.05 10.52 -2.50
C GLY A 103 -2.95 9.99 -3.41
N GLU A 104 -3.25 9.55 -4.63
CA GLU A 104 -2.28 8.90 -5.52
C GLU A 104 -1.83 9.79 -6.68
N THR A 105 -2.54 10.88 -6.92
CA THR A 105 -2.38 11.68 -8.15
C THR A 105 -1.04 12.36 -8.27
N CYS A 106 -0.45 12.90 -7.20
CA CYS A 106 0.82 13.63 -7.26
C CYS A 106 1.98 12.84 -6.66
N ALA A 107 2.79 12.21 -7.50
CA ALA A 107 3.94 11.42 -7.06
C ALA A 107 5.02 12.26 -6.34
N ILE A 108 5.27 13.49 -6.79
CA ILE A 108 6.25 14.41 -6.16
C ILE A 108 5.87 14.70 -4.71
N ALA A 109 4.61 15.03 -4.46
CA ALA A 109 4.15 15.34 -3.10
C ALA A 109 4.25 14.12 -2.17
N LEU A 110 3.95 12.92 -2.68
CA LEU A 110 4.07 11.67 -1.93
C LEU A 110 5.53 11.34 -1.60
N ILE A 111 6.43 11.48 -2.55
CA ILE A 111 7.87 11.24 -2.35
C ILE A 111 8.43 12.27 -1.36
N ALA A 112 8.11 13.56 -1.52
CA ALA A 112 8.53 14.60 -0.59
C ALA A 112 8.02 14.34 0.84
N GLY A 113 6.75 13.95 0.99
CA GLY A 113 6.18 13.54 2.28
C GLY A 113 6.86 12.30 2.86
N GLY A 114 7.16 11.29 2.03
CA GLY A 114 7.89 10.09 2.44
C GLY A 114 9.32 10.41 2.92
N ILE A 115 10.05 11.23 2.19
CA ILE A 115 11.41 11.68 2.57
C ILE A 115 11.36 12.48 3.88
N TYR A 116 10.38 13.37 4.04
CA TYR A 116 10.20 14.12 5.28
C TYR A 116 9.97 13.17 6.48
N LEU A 117 9.13 12.14 6.34
CA LEU A 117 8.87 11.17 7.41
C LEU A 117 10.13 10.36 7.77
N ILE A 118 10.97 10.02 6.78
CA ILE A 118 12.25 9.35 7.02
C ILE A 118 13.24 10.29 7.72
N ALA A 119 13.36 11.54 7.26
CA ALA A 119 14.23 12.55 7.85
C ALA A 119 13.83 12.87 9.30
N ALA A 120 12.52 12.96 9.58
CA ALA A 120 11.98 13.11 10.91
C ALA A 120 12.09 11.83 11.78
N ARG A 121 12.67 10.75 11.27
CA ARG A 121 12.82 9.44 11.94
C ARG A 121 11.48 8.84 12.42
N ILE A 122 10.38 9.19 11.79
CA ILE A 122 9.06 8.64 12.10
C ILE A 122 8.93 7.25 11.48
N ILE A 123 9.48 7.05 10.28
CA ILE A 123 9.47 5.76 9.59
C ILE A 123 10.90 5.32 9.25
N THR A 124 11.11 4.00 9.18
CA THR A 124 12.38 3.42 8.75
C THR A 124 12.36 3.20 7.24
N PRO A 125 13.46 3.49 6.51
CA PRO A 125 13.49 3.38 5.05
C PRO A 125 13.51 1.93 4.52
N HIS A 126 13.77 0.93 5.39
CA HIS A 126 13.98 -0.46 5.00
C HIS A 126 12.81 -1.06 4.20
N ALA A 127 11.58 -0.92 4.70
CA ALA A 127 10.39 -1.48 4.04
C ALA A 127 10.04 -0.74 2.73
N PRO A 128 9.96 0.62 2.68
CA PRO A 128 9.66 1.33 1.44
C PRO A 128 10.68 1.10 0.34
N VAL A 129 11.98 1.16 0.69
CA VAL A 129 13.06 0.95 -0.29
C VAL A 129 13.04 -0.49 -0.83
N ALA A 130 12.86 -1.49 0.04
CA ALA A 130 12.77 -2.88 -0.38
C ALA A 130 11.53 -3.11 -1.28
N PHE A 131 10.39 -2.53 -0.94
CA PHE A 131 9.15 -2.68 -1.71
C PHE A 131 9.28 -2.05 -3.11
N ILE A 132 9.64 -0.76 -3.19
CA ILE A 132 9.79 -0.04 -4.46
C ILE A 132 10.89 -0.68 -5.30
N GLY A 133 12.04 -1.01 -4.67
CA GLY A 133 13.18 -1.64 -5.36
C GLY A 133 12.83 -2.99 -5.95
N THR A 134 12.05 -3.82 -5.26
CA THR A 134 11.62 -5.13 -5.77
C THR A 134 10.70 -4.98 -6.97
N VAL A 135 9.70 -4.09 -6.90
CA VAL A 135 8.81 -3.84 -8.05
C VAL A 135 9.59 -3.30 -9.23
N PHE A 136 10.50 -2.35 -9.00
CA PHE A 136 11.36 -1.78 -10.04
C PHE A 136 12.20 -2.85 -10.74
N LEU A 137 12.90 -3.69 -9.98
CA LEU A 137 13.76 -4.75 -10.52
C LEU A 137 12.96 -5.80 -11.29
N LEU A 138 11.82 -6.24 -10.75
CA LEU A 138 10.99 -7.26 -11.41
C LEU A 138 10.37 -6.73 -12.70
N THR A 139 9.94 -5.46 -12.71
CA THR A 139 9.41 -4.83 -13.91
C THR A 139 10.48 -4.66 -14.98
N LEU A 140 11.71 -4.30 -14.58
CA LEU A 140 12.86 -4.23 -15.47
C LEU A 140 13.18 -5.59 -16.10
N ILE A 141 13.20 -6.67 -15.31
CA ILE A 141 13.44 -8.04 -15.79
C ILE A 141 12.32 -8.50 -16.74
N ALA A 142 11.09 -8.07 -16.48
CA ALA A 142 9.94 -8.41 -17.33
C ALA A 142 9.90 -7.66 -18.67
N GLY A 143 10.80 -6.68 -18.88
CA GLY A 143 10.86 -5.87 -20.09
C GLY A 143 9.81 -4.77 -20.19
N ASP A 144 9.09 -4.50 -19.09
CA ASP A 144 8.16 -3.39 -18.97
C ASP A 144 8.88 -2.14 -18.42
N ASP A 145 8.28 -0.96 -18.56
CA ASP A 145 8.87 0.28 -18.08
C ASP A 145 8.83 0.38 -16.54
N PRO A 146 9.98 0.29 -15.84
CA PRO A 146 10.03 0.26 -14.39
C PRO A 146 9.69 1.61 -13.76
N ILE A 147 10.03 2.72 -14.40
CA ILE A 147 9.75 4.07 -13.90
C ILE A 147 8.24 4.29 -13.93
N TYR A 148 7.61 3.95 -15.04
CA TYR A 148 6.16 4.03 -15.19
C TYR A 148 5.43 3.18 -14.14
N ALA A 149 5.87 1.95 -13.92
CA ALA A 149 5.28 1.04 -12.94
C ALA A 149 5.40 1.54 -11.50
N VAL A 150 6.46 2.27 -11.17
CA VAL A 150 6.65 2.86 -9.83
C VAL A 150 5.82 4.13 -9.65
N LEU A 151 5.76 5.00 -10.67
CA LEU A 151 5.03 6.27 -10.59
C LEU A 151 3.53 6.09 -10.74
N SER A 152 3.08 5.03 -11.43
CA SER A 152 1.65 4.76 -11.66
C SER A 152 1.03 3.94 -10.53
N GLY A 153 -0.23 4.27 -10.22
CA GLY A 153 -1.01 3.62 -9.18
C GLY A 153 -0.50 3.89 -7.76
N GLY A 154 -1.07 3.20 -6.80
CA GLY A 154 -0.85 3.41 -5.37
C GLY A 154 0.45 2.86 -4.80
N LEU A 155 1.50 2.59 -5.60
CA LEU A 155 2.73 2.00 -5.08
C LEU A 155 3.46 2.92 -4.10
N ILE A 156 3.62 4.20 -4.44
CA ILE A 156 4.33 5.17 -3.61
C ILE A 156 3.58 5.41 -2.30
N ILE A 157 2.26 5.64 -2.35
CA ILE A 157 1.47 5.82 -1.14
C ILE A 157 1.45 4.53 -0.30
N GLY A 158 1.34 3.36 -0.94
CA GLY A 158 1.39 2.06 -0.29
C GLY A 158 2.71 1.83 0.43
N ALA A 159 3.84 2.08 -0.23
CA ALA A 159 5.17 1.85 0.32
C ALA A 159 5.51 2.79 1.49
N PHE A 160 5.25 4.10 1.37
CA PHE A 160 5.63 5.08 2.40
C PHE A 160 4.63 5.21 3.54
N PHE A 161 3.33 5.08 3.27
CA PHE A 161 2.29 5.42 4.26
C PHE A 161 1.49 4.22 4.77
N MET A 162 1.43 3.12 4.01
CA MET A 162 0.66 1.94 4.38
C MET A 162 1.53 0.78 4.87
N ALA A 163 2.63 0.49 4.17
CA ALA A 163 3.56 -0.59 4.52
C ALA A 163 4.45 -0.25 5.73
N THR A 164 4.39 0.97 6.24
CA THR A 164 5.16 1.45 7.40
C THR A 164 4.30 1.64 8.67
N ASP A 165 3.13 1.02 8.72
CA ASP A 165 2.26 1.08 9.90
C ASP A 165 2.88 0.32 11.08
N TYR A 166 2.98 0.97 12.25
CA TYR A 166 3.66 0.43 13.43
C TYR A 166 3.06 -0.88 13.96
N ALA A 167 1.75 -1.06 13.81
CA ALA A 167 1.05 -2.20 14.40
C ALA A 167 1.15 -3.46 13.53
N THR A 168 1.36 -3.32 12.22
CA THR A 168 1.23 -4.41 11.26
C THR A 168 2.50 -4.65 10.43
N THR A 169 3.60 -3.96 10.76
CA THR A 169 4.90 -4.11 10.10
C THR A 169 5.87 -4.84 11.04
N PRO A 170 6.79 -5.68 10.54
CA PRO A 170 7.79 -6.36 11.35
C PRO A 170 8.62 -5.41 12.20
N LEU A 171 8.99 -5.86 13.42
CA LEU A 171 9.76 -5.05 14.36
C LEU A 171 11.23 -4.89 13.96
N THR A 172 11.85 -5.94 13.42
CA THR A 172 13.27 -5.98 13.09
C THR A 172 13.56 -5.35 11.71
N GLY A 173 14.74 -4.77 11.56
CA GLY A 173 15.17 -4.21 10.27
C GLY A 173 15.24 -5.26 9.15
N LYS A 174 15.70 -6.47 9.46
CA LYS A 174 15.73 -7.61 8.53
C LYS A 174 14.31 -8.05 8.15
N GLY A 175 13.41 -8.14 9.14
CA GLY A 175 12.00 -8.44 8.89
C GLY A 175 11.32 -7.44 7.98
N LYS A 176 11.61 -6.13 8.13
CA LYS A 176 11.08 -5.07 7.27
C LYS A 176 11.54 -5.21 5.81
N ILE A 177 12.78 -5.65 5.58
CA ILE A 177 13.30 -5.90 4.23
C ILE A 177 12.56 -7.10 3.60
N ILE A 178 12.43 -8.21 4.33
CA ILE A 178 11.70 -9.40 3.87
C ILE A 178 10.25 -9.05 3.56
N PHE A 179 9.59 -8.29 4.45
CA PHE A 179 8.25 -7.79 4.26
C PHE A 179 8.11 -6.94 3.00
N GLY A 180 9.04 -5.99 2.79
CA GLY A 180 9.05 -5.14 1.59
C GLY A 180 9.25 -5.93 0.30
N ILE A 181 10.17 -6.90 0.28
CA ILE A 181 10.40 -7.79 -0.86
C ILE A 181 9.15 -8.62 -1.14
N GLY A 182 8.53 -9.21 -0.12
CA GLY A 182 7.28 -9.97 -0.27
C GLY A 182 6.14 -9.13 -0.83
N CYS A 183 5.94 -7.90 -0.32
CA CYS A 183 4.97 -6.96 -0.88
C CYS A 183 5.25 -6.66 -2.36
N GLY A 184 6.54 -6.46 -2.72
CA GLY A 184 6.94 -6.19 -4.10
C GLY A 184 6.66 -7.34 -5.05
N LEU A 185 7.01 -8.56 -4.65
CA LEU A 185 6.75 -9.78 -5.42
C LEU A 185 5.26 -9.98 -5.70
N ILE A 186 4.43 -9.89 -4.65
CA ILE A 186 2.98 -10.08 -4.78
C ILE A 186 2.36 -8.97 -5.62
N THR A 187 2.78 -7.70 -5.41
CA THR A 187 2.28 -6.58 -6.22
C THR A 187 2.60 -6.77 -7.70
N PHE A 188 3.85 -7.14 -8.02
CA PHE A 188 4.25 -7.42 -9.39
C PHE A 188 3.45 -8.57 -10.00
N ALA A 189 3.27 -9.67 -9.26
CA ALA A 189 2.50 -10.82 -9.71
C ALA A 189 1.04 -10.45 -10.00
N ILE A 190 0.39 -9.68 -9.12
CA ILE A 190 -0.99 -9.23 -9.32
C ILE A 190 -1.11 -8.29 -10.54
N ARG A 191 -0.16 -7.36 -10.71
CA ARG A 191 -0.16 -6.43 -11.85
C ARG A 191 0.09 -7.12 -13.19
N LYS A 192 0.96 -8.16 -13.20
CA LYS A 192 1.33 -8.86 -14.45
C LYS A 192 0.33 -9.94 -14.84
N PHE A 193 -0.19 -10.69 -13.87
CA PHE A 193 -1.03 -11.87 -14.10
C PHE A 193 -2.48 -11.69 -13.65
N GLY A 194 -2.77 -10.68 -12.82
CA GLY A 194 -4.09 -10.45 -12.28
C GLY A 194 -4.89 -9.41 -13.06
N ASN A 195 -6.22 -9.48 -12.92
CA ASN A 195 -7.15 -8.49 -13.49
C ASN A 195 -7.28 -7.20 -12.65
N TYR A 196 -6.53 -7.10 -11.53
CA TYR A 196 -6.55 -5.95 -10.65
C TYR A 196 -5.29 -5.11 -10.82
N PRO A 197 -5.36 -3.95 -11.48
CA PRO A 197 -4.18 -3.11 -11.70
C PRO A 197 -3.56 -2.58 -10.41
N GLU A 198 -4.35 -2.45 -9.34
CA GLU A 198 -3.92 -1.90 -8.05
C GLU A 198 -3.53 -2.97 -7.02
N GLY A 199 -2.73 -3.94 -7.34
CA GLY A 199 -2.33 -5.05 -6.46
C GLY A 199 -1.70 -4.68 -5.11
N VAL A 200 -1.34 -3.41 -4.88
CA VAL A 200 -0.63 -2.92 -3.68
C VAL A 200 -1.39 -3.20 -2.39
N SER A 201 -2.69 -2.91 -2.34
CA SER A 201 -3.50 -3.12 -1.14
C SER A 201 -3.60 -4.60 -0.75
N PHE A 202 -3.77 -5.48 -1.74
CA PHE A 202 -3.82 -6.92 -1.53
C PHE A 202 -2.47 -7.47 -1.07
N SER A 203 -1.36 -7.00 -1.65
CA SER A 203 -0.02 -7.44 -1.29
C SER A 203 0.32 -7.09 0.16
N ILE A 204 0.01 -5.86 0.58
CA ILE A 204 0.25 -5.43 1.97
C ILE A 204 -0.64 -6.23 2.94
N LEU A 205 -1.92 -6.47 2.59
CA LEU A 205 -2.80 -7.28 3.44
C LEU A 205 -2.26 -8.69 3.64
N LEU A 206 -1.87 -9.37 2.56
CA LEU A 206 -1.32 -10.73 2.64
C LEU A 206 -0.04 -10.77 3.45
N MET A 207 0.86 -9.80 3.22
CA MET A 207 2.10 -9.74 3.98
C MET A 207 1.88 -9.39 5.47
N ASN A 208 0.87 -8.57 5.81
CA ASN A 208 0.52 -8.30 7.20
C ASN A 208 0.12 -9.59 7.95
N LEU A 209 -0.59 -10.51 7.29
CA LEU A 209 -0.93 -11.82 7.88
C LEU A 209 0.32 -12.69 8.13
N LEU A 210 1.38 -12.49 7.36
CA LEU A 210 2.64 -13.22 7.50
C LEU A 210 3.62 -12.59 8.49
N VAL A 211 3.37 -11.36 8.97
CA VAL A 211 4.27 -10.64 9.89
C VAL A 211 4.63 -11.47 11.13
N PRO A 212 3.70 -12.16 11.82
CA PRO A 212 4.06 -12.97 12.99
C PRO A 212 5.08 -14.07 12.69
N TYR A 213 5.04 -14.65 11.49
CA TYR A 213 6.00 -15.65 11.05
C TYR A 213 7.34 -15.01 10.69
N ILE A 214 7.34 -13.86 10.04
CA ILE A 214 8.55 -13.09 9.69
C ILE A 214 9.28 -12.66 10.98
N ASP A 215 8.55 -12.18 11.98
CA ASP A 215 9.14 -11.75 13.24
C ASP A 215 9.79 -12.93 13.98
N ARG A 216 9.17 -14.11 13.99
CA ARG A 216 9.77 -15.33 14.54
C ARG A 216 11.06 -15.74 13.83
N LEU A 217 11.10 -15.62 12.50
CA LEU A 217 12.30 -15.92 11.70
C LEU A 217 13.43 -14.91 11.92
N CYS A 218 13.07 -13.67 12.25
CA CYS A 218 14.02 -12.56 12.41
C CYS A 218 14.24 -12.16 13.87
N GLU A 219 13.85 -13.03 14.84
CA GLU A 219 14.04 -12.78 16.26
C GLU A 219 15.51 -12.54 16.58
N THR A 220 15.79 -11.40 17.20
CA THR A 220 17.10 -11.11 17.78
C THR A 220 17.15 -11.68 19.19
N LYS A 221 18.11 -12.55 19.48
CA LYS A 221 18.29 -13.09 20.83
C LYS A 221 18.50 -11.93 21.82
N PRO A 222 17.81 -11.91 22.96
CA PRO A 222 18.04 -10.91 24.00
C PRO A 222 19.46 -10.97 24.50
N VAL A 223 20.02 -9.82 24.85
CA VAL A 223 21.38 -9.73 25.40
C VAL A 223 21.42 -10.54 26.70
N GLY A 224 22.32 -11.55 26.77
CA GLY A 224 22.45 -12.44 27.92
C GLY A 224 21.69 -13.76 27.81
N ALA A 225 20.97 -14.06 26.76
CA ALA A 225 20.41 -15.38 26.53
C ALA A 225 21.53 -16.41 26.27
N LYS A 226 21.63 -17.44 27.13
CA LYS A 226 22.50 -18.60 26.88
C LYS A 226 22.07 -19.27 25.58
N ALA A 227 23.03 -19.66 24.75
CA ALA A 227 22.75 -20.47 23.57
C ALA A 227 21.97 -21.72 24.01
N PRO A 228 20.93 -22.13 23.24
CA PRO A 228 20.26 -23.40 23.54
C PRO A 228 21.33 -24.50 23.49
N GLU A 229 21.47 -25.23 24.58
CA GLU A 229 22.24 -26.46 24.56
C GLU A 229 21.67 -27.34 23.45
N LYS A 230 22.54 -27.70 22.50
CA LYS A 230 22.17 -28.70 21.50
C LYS A 230 21.79 -29.94 22.28
N GLU A 231 20.51 -30.28 22.29
CA GLU A 231 20.10 -31.62 22.73
C GLU A 231 20.92 -32.62 21.94
N ALA A 232 21.88 -33.24 22.62
CA ALA A 232 22.64 -34.31 22.06
C ALA A 232 21.64 -35.41 21.76
N SER A 233 21.46 -35.71 20.49
CA SER A 233 20.68 -36.84 20.03
C SER A 233 21.25 -38.11 20.69
N LYS A 234 20.47 -38.68 21.55
CA LYS A 234 20.58 -40.09 21.88
C LYS A 234 19.66 -40.92 21.02
#